data_51d5a84dbc6e1adeac6b340d8bebb8d3
#
_entry.id   51d5a84dbc6e1adeac6b340d8bebb8d3
#
_cell.length_a   1.000
_cell.length_b   1.000
_cell.length_c   1.000
_cell.angle_alpha   90.00
_cell.angle_beta   90.00
_cell.angle_gamma   90.00
#
_symmetry.space_group_name_H-M   'P 1'
#
loop_
_entity.id
_entity.type
_entity.pdbx_description
1 polymer ?
#
loop_
_entity_poly.entity_id
_entity_poly.type
_entity_poly.pdbx_seq_one_letter_code
_entity_poly.pdbx_strand_id
1 'polypeptide(L)'
;MTVDTESLHLLEDGLRKTMTAVSGRELDAALTDLGWLEMLDEMPETAIPLVFRLLGETGAHAPVLNDVVLRAAGRDGGGTVPLPFAGGSWVVWERHDPASSALGGDLPIRRVPQGDPVPLAGGRHALGWWLVGTSRAMLSLARQHALDRVQFGRPVASFQAIRHRLAETLVAIEGAEATLLAAADVADDLAFLLAKAAAGQAALTAARHCQQVLGGLGFTAEHELHRHVKRSLVLDGMLGSARELTRDAGATLRAKRCAPRLTNL
;
A
#
# COMPACT_ATOMS: atom_id res chain seq x y z
N MET A 1 -23.31 0.58 12.37
CA MET A 1 -24.11 1.48 11.50
C MET A 1 -23.65 1.19 10.08
N THR A 2 -24.50 0.60 9.24
CA THR A 2 -24.14 0.33 7.83
C THR A 2 -24.19 1.66 7.08
N VAL A 3 -23.04 2.17 6.67
CA VAL A 3 -22.97 3.31 5.75
C VAL A 3 -23.59 2.86 4.44
N ASP A 4 -24.51 3.63 3.89
CA ASP A 4 -25.14 3.27 2.62
C ASP A 4 -24.16 3.43 1.45
N THR A 5 -24.40 2.71 0.37
CA THR A 5 -23.49 2.64 -0.78
C THR A 5 -23.29 4.01 -1.44
N GLU A 6 -24.30 4.86 -1.46
CA GLU A 6 -24.24 6.20 -2.06
C GLU A 6 -23.34 7.13 -1.24
N SER A 7 -23.48 7.10 0.08
CA SER A 7 -22.60 7.85 1.01
C SER A 7 -21.15 7.41 0.90
N LEU A 8 -20.88 6.12 0.73
CA LEU A 8 -19.51 5.61 0.50
C LEU A 8 -18.92 6.10 -0.82
N HIS A 9 -19.69 6.12 -1.90
CA HIS A 9 -19.21 6.66 -3.18
C HIS A 9 -18.91 8.16 -3.09
N LEU A 10 -19.74 8.94 -2.44
CA LEU A 10 -19.50 10.37 -2.24
C LEU A 10 -18.23 10.62 -1.41
N LEU A 11 -18.01 9.83 -0.37
CA LEU A 11 -16.80 9.90 0.44
C LEU A 11 -15.56 9.53 -0.39
N GLU A 12 -15.63 8.44 -1.18
CA GLU A 12 -14.53 8.03 -2.06
C GLU A 12 -14.17 9.12 -3.07
N ASP A 13 -15.15 9.71 -3.72
CA ASP A 13 -14.94 10.78 -4.70
C ASP A 13 -14.34 12.04 -4.05
N GLY A 14 -14.82 12.41 -2.86
CA GLY A 14 -14.27 13.52 -2.08
C GLY A 14 -12.81 13.30 -1.69
N LEU A 15 -12.49 12.13 -1.14
CA LEU A 15 -11.13 11.75 -0.77
C LEU A 15 -10.21 11.70 -2.00
N ARG A 16 -10.66 11.10 -3.10
CA ARG A 16 -9.91 11.02 -4.37
C ARG A 16 -9.58 12.39 -4.90
N LYS A 17 -10.55 13.32 -4.91
CA LYS A 17 -10.36 14.71 -5.34
C LYS A 17 -9.32 15.41 -4.47
N THR A 18 -9.40 15.29 -3.16
CA THR A 18 -8.45 15.86 -2.21
C THR A 18 -7.05 15.29 -2.42
N MET A 19 -6.90 13.96 -2.50
CA MET A 19 -5.62 13.28 -2.69
C MET A 19 -4.98 13.55 -4.05
N THR A 20 -5.78 13.92 -5.06
CA THR A 20 -5.25 14.33 -6.38
C THR A 20 -4.74 15.77 -6.34
N ALA A 21 -5.33 16.62 -5.51
CA ALA A 21 -4.99 18.04 -5.43
C ALA A 21 -3.77 18.31 -4.53
N VAL A 22 -3.65 17.60 -3.40
CA VAL A 22 -2.62 17.86 -2.39
C VAL A 22 -1.97 16.57 -1.89
N SER A 23 -0.78 16.68 -1.30
CA SER A 23 0.00 15.54 -0.77
C SER A 23 0.85 15.98 0.43
N GLY A 24 1.39 15.03 1.19
CA GLY A 24 2.23 15.30 2.34
C GLY A 24 1.49 16.02 3.45
N ARG A 25 2.06 17.09 3.97
CA ARG A 25 1.51 17.85 5.10
C ARG A 25 0.15 18.49 4.79
N GLU A 26 -0.04 18.99 3.58
CA GLU A 26 -1.32 19.58 3.18
C GLU A 26 -2.43 18.53 3.13
N LEU A 27 -2.11 17.34 2.65
CA LEU A 27 -3.06 16.22 2.67
C LEU A 27 -3.35 15.75 4.10
N ASP A 28 -2.34 15.71 4.96
CA ASP A 28 -2.52 15.34 6.38
C ASP A 28 -3.51 16.26 7.08
N ALA A 29 -3.38 17.58 6.89
CA ALA A 29 -4.34 18.56 7.40
C ALA A 29 -5.73 18.36 6.79
N ALA A 30 -5.83 18.21 5.47
CA ALA A 30 -7.11 18.01 4.79
C ALA A 30 -7.83 16.71 5.21
N LEU A 31 -7.10 15.64 5.47
CA LEU A 31 -7.67 14.38 6.00
C LEU A 31 -8.15 14.55 7.44
N THR A 32 -7.43 15.32 8.25
CA THR A 32 -7.87 15.68 9.61
C THR A 32 -9.18 16.46 9.57
N ASP A 33 -9.28 17.48 8.70
CA ASP A 33 -10.49 18.28 8.52
C ASP A 33 -11.69 17.46 7.97
N LEU A 34 -11.41 16.38 7.22
CA LEU A 34 -12.42 15.42 6.73
C LEU A 34 -12.81 14.38 7.78
N GLY A 35 -12.28 14.43 9.00
CA GLY A 35 -12.64 13.51 10.08
C GLY A 35 -11.93 12.15 9.98
N TRP A 36 -10.67 12.11 9.52
CA TRP A 36 -9.90 10.86 9.40
C TRP A 36 -9.82 10.08 10.72
N LEU A 37 -9.56 10.75 11.84
CA LEU A 37 -9.41 10.07 13.12
C LEU A 37 -10.75 9.51 13.61
N GLU A 38 -11.84 10.23 13.40
CA GLU A 38 -13.20 9.80 13.70
C GLU A 38 -13.60 8.58 12.84
N MET A 39 -13.30 8.61 11.53
CA MET A 39 -13.53 7.46 10.65
C MET A 39 -12.71 6.24 11.06
N LEU A 40 -11.48 6.44 11.52
CA LEU A 40 -10.62 5.37 12.00
C LEU A 40 -11.13 4.75 13.31
N ASP A 41 -11.78 5.55 14.17
CA ASP A 41 -12.36 5.07 15.44
C ASP A 41 -13.72 4.39 15.24
N GLU A 42 -14.58 4.93 14.36
CA GLU A 42 -15.95 4.46 14.19
C GLU A 42 -16.12 3.35 13.15
N MET A 43 -15.28 3.35 12.09
CA MET A 43 -15.44 2.44 10.96
C MET A 43 -14.07 2.00 10.36
N PRO A 44 -13.12 1.50 11.17
CA PRO A 44 -11.76 1.17 10.69
C PRO A 44 -11.74 0.16 9.55
N GLU A 45 -12.69 -0.77 9.52
CA GLU A 45 -12.84 -1.79 8.48
C GLU A 45 -13.19 -1.21 7.10
N THR A 46 -13.76 -0.01 7.06
CA THR A 46 -14.06 0.73 5.82
C THR A 46 -13.02 1.82 5.55
N ALA A 47 -12.65 2.59 6.56
CA ALA A 47 -11.76 3.75 6.44
C ALA A 47 -10.34 3.33 6.01
N ILE A 48 -9.79 2.27 6.60
CA ILE A 48 -8.43 1.80 6.26
C ILE A 48 -8.35 1.35 4.80
N PRO A 49 -9.18 0.41 4.29
CA PRO A 49 -9.13 0.02 2.89
C PRO A 49 -9.32 1.20 1.94
N LEU A 50 -10.26 2.07 2.19
CA LEU A 50 -10.61 3.19 1.33
C LEU A 50 -9.45 4.20 1.24
N VAL A 51 -8.99 4.72 2.38
CA VAL A 51 -7.97 5.78 2.42
C VAL A 51 -6.64 5.26 1.86
N PHE A 52 -6.18 4.09 2.30
CA PHE A 52 -4.88 3.58 1.88
C PHE A 52 -4.85 3.11 0.43
N ARG A 53 -5.93 2.53 -0.09
CA ARG A 53 -6.06 2.22 -1.52
C ARG A 53 -5.97 3.50 -2.36
N LEU A 54 -6.71 4.54 -1.98
CA LEU A 54 -6.72 5.83 -2.69
C LEU A 54 -5.36 6.54 -2.65
N LEU A 55 -4.63 6.52 -1.52
CA LEU A 55 -3.25 7.01 -1.45
C LEU A 55 -2.35 6.31 -2.48
N GLY A 56 -2.54 5.01 -2.67
CA GLY A 56 -1.80 4.24 -3.67
C GLY A 56 -2.19 4.60 -5.10
N GLU A 57 -3.47 4.66 -5.39
CA GLU A 57 -4.00 4.96 -6.73
C GLU A 57 -3.67 6.37 -7.20
N THR A 58 -3.76 7.37 -6.32
CA THR A 58 -3.49 8.78 -6.66
C THR A 58 -2.01 9.12 -6.63
N GLY A 59 -1.18 8.28 -6.01
CA GLY A 59 0.21 8.59 -5.78
C GLY A 59 0.43 9.69 -4.73
N ALA A 60 -0.59 10.04 -3.95
CA ALA A 60 -0.46 10.93 -2.80
C ALA A 60 0.19 10.22 -1.60
N HIS A 61 0.57 10.97 -0.59
CA HIS A 61 1.02 10.42 0.69
C HIS A 61 0.64 11.36 1.84
N ALA A 62 0.38 10.76 2.99
CA ALA A 62 0.20 11.42 4.28
C ALA A 62 0.66 10.46 5.39
N PRO A 63 1.05 10.96 6.58
CA PRO A 63 1.59 10.13 7.66
C PRO A 63 0.50 9.35 8.45
N VAL A 64 -0.65 9.09 7.84
CA VAL A 64 -1.83 8.43 8.44
C VAL A 64 -1.58 6.99 8.91
N LEU A 65 -0.49 6.36 8.46
CA LEU A 65 -0.06 5.07 8.98
C LEU A 65 0.29 5.15 10.47
N ASN A 66 0.86 6.29 10.92
CA ASN A 66 1.13 6.51 12.34
C ASN A 66 -0.16 6.41 13.16
N ASP A 67 -1.25 6.99 12.67
CA ASP A 67 -2.52 7.02 13.38
C ASP A 67 -3.10 5.61 13.56
N VAL A 68 -3.03 4.79 12.52
CA VAL A 68 -3.47 3.37 12.58
C VAL A 68 -2.68 2.62 13.65
N VAL A 69 -1.36 2.78 13.70
CA VAL A 69 -0.51 2.07 14.67
C VAL A 69 -0.68 2.64 16.08
N LEU A 70 -0.79 3.95 16.23
CA LEU A 70 -1.02 4.59 17.53
C LEU A 70 -2.37 4.17 18.12
N ARG A 71 -3.45 4.17 17.33
CA ARG A 71 -4.76 3.70 17.77
C ARG A 71 -4.75 2.23 18.18
N ALA A 72 -4.09 1.37 17.41
CA ALA A 72 -3.91 -0.03 17.76
C ALA A 72 -3.13 -0.22 19.08
N ALA A 73 -2.27 0.74 19.45
CA ALA A 73 -1.55 0.77 20.70
C ALA A 73 -2.33 1.46 21.85
N GLY A 74 -3.59 1.83 21.65
CA GLY A 74 -4.41 2.54 22.63
C GLY A 74 -3.95 4.00 22.89
N ARG A 75 -3.30 4.62 21.91
CA ARG A 75 -2.76 5.98 21.99
C ARG A 75 -3.52 6.93 21.06
N ASP A 76 -3.48 8.22 21.35
CA ASP A 76 -4.10 9.23 20.49
C ASP A 76 -3.39 9.32 19.13
N GLY A 77 -4.18 9.55 18.06
CA GLY A 77 -3.68 9.85 16.72
C GLY A 77 -3.02 11.24 16.67
N GLY A 78 -2.56 11.61 15.46
CA GLY A 78 -1.91 12.92 15.23
C GLY A 78 -0.43 12.97 15.60
N GLY A 79 0.12 11.91 16.19
CA GLY A 79 1.53 11.79 16.55
C GLY A 79 2.38 11.08 15.49
N THR A 80 3.64 10.81 15.87
CA THR A 80 4.56 9.95 15.13
C THR A 80 4.98 8.77 16.00
N VAL A 81 5.30 7.64 15.39
CA VAL A 81 5.77 6.44 16.09
C VAL A 81 6.90 5.78 15.30
N PRO A 82 7.98 5.32 15.98
CA PRO A 82 8.98 4.48 15.35
C PRO A 82 8.37 3.17 14.85
N LEU A 83 8.63 2.83 13.59
CA LEU A 83 8.08 1.67 12.92
C LEU A 83 9.21 0.73 12.48
N PRO A 84 9.04 -0.59 12.61
CA PRO A 84 9.98 -1.55 12.04
C PRO A 84 10.08 -1.40 10.53
N PHE A 85 11.30 -1.52 10.01
CA PHE A 85 11.59 -1.51 8.59
C PHE A 85 12.46 -2.71 8.23
N ALA A 86 12.36 -3.16 6.98
CA ALA A 86 13.12 -4.31 6.47
C ALA A 86 14.60 -4.28 6.83
N GLY A 87 15.19 -5.46 7.05
CA GLY A 87 16.58 -5.60 7.46
C GLY A 87 16.82 -5.28 8.93
N GLY A 88 15.79 -5.32 9.77
CA GLY A 88 15.91 -5.05 11.21
C GLY A 88 16.16 -3.59 11.57
N SER A 89 15.97 -2.67 10.63
CA SER A 89 16.07 -1.23 10.87
C SER A 89 14.74 -0.65 11.36
N TRP A 90 14.79 0.59 11.81
CA TRP A 90 13.63 1.33 12.29
C TRP A 90 13.54 2.68 11.62
N VAL A 91 12.31 3.15 11.38
CA VAL A 91 12.03 4.42 10.72
C VAL A 91 10.91 5.16 11.44
N VAL A 92 10.87 6.49 11.26
CA VAL A 92 9.73 7.34 11.61
C VAL A 92 9.23 7.96 10.33
N TRP A 93 7.91 7.95 10.15
CA TRP A 93 7.26 8.77 9.14
C TRP A 93 6.97 10.14 9.75
N GLU A 94 7.76 11.12 9.34
CA GLU A 94 7.69 12.46 9.91
C GLU A 94 6.41 13.19 9.48
N ARG A 95 5.78 13.91 10.42
CA ARG A 95 4.58 14.68 10.17
C ARG A 95 4.88 16.15 9.89
N HIS A 96 5.92 16.69 10.50
CA HIS A 96 6.15 18.14 10.53
C HIS A 96 7.43 18.61 9.83
N ASP A 97 8.40 17.77 9.57
CA ASP A 97 9.67 18.14 8.94
C ASP A 97 10.01 17.27 7.72
N PRO A 98 9.73 17.75 6.50
CA PRO A 98 10.10 17.04 5.29
C PRO A 98 11.59 17.15 4.92
N ALA A 99 12.38 18.02 5.59
CA ALA A 99 13.69 18.43 5.10
C ALA A 99 14.80 17.39 5.27
N SER A 100 14.58 16.26 5.96
CA SER A 100 15.64 15.29 6.27
C SER A 100 15.39 13.86 5.78
N SER A 101 14.46 13.63 4.85
CA SER A 101 14.13 12.28 4.44
C SER A 101 15.15 11.72 3.45
N ALA A 102 15.84 10.68 3.88
CA ALA A 102 16.86 10.02 3.06
C ALA A 102 16.38 8.72 2.39
N LEU A 103 15.21 8.16 2.73
CA LEU A 103 14.86 6.80 2.33
C LEU A 103 13.89 6.69 1.15
N GLY A 104 13.09 7.69 0.86
CA GLY A 104 11.99 7.52 -0.08
C GLY A 104 11.90 8.55 -1.21
N GLY A 105 12.87 9.41 -1.36
CA GLY A 105 12.86 10.50 -2.35
C GLY A 105 11.80 11.55 -2.06
N ASP A 106 10.53 11.20 -2.13
CA ASP A 106 9.38 12.06 -1.90
C ASP A 106 8.60 11.72 -0.60
N LEU A 107 9.00 10.66 0.11
CA LEU A 107 8.36 10.28 1.38
C LEU A 107 9.19 10.77 2.58
N PRO A 108 8.60 11.49 3.54
CA PRO A 108 9.30 12.02 4.72
C PRO A 108 9.56 10.93 5.76
N ILE A 109 10.39 9.94 5.39
CA ILE A 109 10.75 8.80 6.23
C ILE A 109 12.21 8.92 6.64
N ARG A 110 12.46 8.92 7.95
CA ARG A 110 13.79 9.04 8.54
C ARG A 110 14.13 7.78 9.35
N ARG A 111 15.39 7.33 9.25
CA ARG A 111 15.91 6.25 10.10
C ARG A 111 16.06 6.69 11.55
N VAL A 112 15.74 5.76 12.46
CA VAL A 112 15.92 5.92 13.90
C VAL A 112 16.61 4.68 14.48
N PRO A 113 17.28 4.79 15.64
CA PRO A 113 18.02 3.65 16.20
C PRO A 113 17.11 2.47 16.56
N GLN A 114 16.00 2.74 17.24
CA GLN A 114 15.04 1.75 17.71
C GLN A 114 13.73 2.41 18.12
N GLY A 115 12.65 1.63 18.18
CA GLY A 115 11.35 2.00 18.75
C GLY A 115 10.85 0.98 19.75
N ASP A 116 9.82 1.34 20.49
CA ASP A 116 9.12 0.42 21.38
C ASP A 116 8.24 -0.54 20.57
N PRO A 117 8.01 -1.77 21.05
CA PRO A 117 7.07 -2.68 20.45
C PRO A 117 5.66 -2.09 20.42
N VAL A 118 5.01 -2.16 19.24
CA VAL A 118 3.63 -1.72 19.03
C VAL A 118 2.86 -2.78 18.24
N PRO A 119 1.52 -2.86 18.36
CA PRO A 119 0.70 -3.74 17.53
C PRO A 119 0.85 -3.38 16.05
N LEU A 120 1.15 -4.36 15.20
CA LEU A 120 1.45 -4.12 13.78
C LEU A 120 0.36 -4.59 12.82
N ALA A 121 -0.63 -5.36 13.30
CA ALA A 121 -1.67 -5.98 12.46
C ALA A 121 -2.43 -4.95 11.62
N GLY A 122 -3.02 -3.93 12.26
CA GLY A 122 -3.74 -2.86 11.56
C GLY A 122 -2.85 -2.08 10.59
N GLY A 123 -1.60 -1.77 10.99
CA GLY A 123 -0.63 -1.11 10.12
C GLY A 123 -0.24 -1.96 8.90
N ARG A 124 -0.10 -3.28 9.07
CA ARG A 124 0.13 -4.21 7.95
C ARG A 124 -1.06 -4.28 7.00
N HIS A 125 -2.28 -4.29 7.53
CA HIS A 125 -3.49 -4.23 6.72
C HIS A 125 -3.54 -2.94 5.88
N ALA A 126 -3.31 -1.80 6.52
CA ALA A 126 -3.25 -0.49 5.87
C ALA A 126 -2.19 -0.42 4.75
N LEU A 127 -0.97 -0.88 5.03
CA LEU A 127 0.09 -0.96 4.02
C LEU A 127 -0.24 -1.92 2.89
N GLY A 128 -0.92 -3.01 3.17
CA GLY A 128 -1.41 -3.94 2.14
C GLY A 128 -2.32 -3.24 1.14
N TRP A 129 -3.30 -2.47 1.61
CA TRP A 129 -4.18 -1.68 0.75
C TRP A 129 -3.44 -0.59 -0.01
N TRP A 130 -2.45 0.05 0.61
CA TRP A 130 -1.63 1.04 -0.09
C TRP A 130 -0.83 0.42 -1.23
N LEU A 131 -0.23 -0.74 -1.00
CA LEU A 131 0.50 -1.50 -2.03
C LEU A 131 -0.41 -1.95 -3.17
N VAL A 132 -1.64 -2.40 -2.89
CA VAL A 132 -2.66 -2.73 -3.89
C VAL A 132 -3.01 -1.50 -4.72
N GLY A 133 -3.32 -0.37 -4.11
CA GLY A 133 -3.62 0.87 -4.82
C GLY A 133 -2.48 1.34 -5.72
N THR A 134 -1.24 1.31 -5.20
CA THR A 134 -0.04 1.63 -5.98
C THR A 134 0.14 0.68 -7.17
N SER A 135 -0.17 -0.60 -7.00
CA SER A 135 -0.11 -1.61 -8.07
C SER A 135 -1.15 -1.37 -9.16
N ARG A 136 -2.37 -0.99 -8.77
CA ARG A 136 -3.44 -0.59 -9.71
C ARG A 136 -3.05 0.64 -10.53
N ALA A 137 -2.43 1.64 -9.90
CA ALA A 137 -1.89 2.81 -10.60
C ALA A 137 -0.82 2.42 -11.62
N MET A 138 0.16 1.60 -11.23
CA MET A 138 1.20 1.12 -12.14
C MET A 138 0.61 0.33 -13.33
N LEU A 139 -0.36 -0.55 -13.07
CA LEU A 139 -1.04 -1.33 -14.12
C LEU A 139 -1.81 -0.42 -15.09
N SER A 140 -2.51 0.59 -14.58
CA SER A 140 -3.24 1.58 -15.39
C SER A 140 -2.30 2.35 -16.31
N LEU A 141 -1.18 2.87 -15.78
CA LEU A 141 -0.16 3.57 -16.56
C LEU A 141 0.45 2.68 -17.66
N ALA A 142 0.79 1.45 -17.31
CA ALA A 142 1.37 0.50 -18.27
C ALA A 142 0.37 0.09 -19.36
N ARG A 143 -0.90 -0.11 -18.98
CA ARG A 143 -1.98 -0.41 -19.93
C ARG A 143 -2.18 0.75 -20.91
N GLN A 144 -2.26 1.98 -20.41
CA GLN A 144 -2.42 3.16 -21.26
C GLN A 144 -1.24 3.30 -22.24
N HIS A 145 0.00 3.21 -21.71
CA HIS A 145 1.19 3.22 -22.56
C HIS A 145 1.14 2.14 -23.65
N ALA A 146 0.73 0.92 -23.31
CA ALA A 146 0.66 -0.17 -24.27
C ALA A 146 -0.38 0.05 -25.39
N LEU A 147 -1.47 0.77 -25.10
CA LEU A 147 -2.50 1.13 -26.06
C LEU A 147 -2.03 2.24 -27.02
N ASP A 148 -1.32 3.24 -26.48
CA ASP A 148 -0.91 4.43 -27.22
C ASP A 148 0.38 4.24 -28.02
N ARG A 149 1.30 3.40 -27.52
CA ARG A 149 2.61 3.18 -28.14
C ARG A 149 2.51 2.26 -29.35
N VAL A 150 2.89 2.78 -30.51
CA VAL A 150 2.94 2.02 -31.77
C VAL A 150 4.40 1.59 -32.05
N GLN A 151 4.63 0.30 -32.28
CA GLN A 151 5.88 -0.28 -32.76
C GLN A 151 5.57 -1.42 -33.73
N PHE A 152 6.43 -1.59 -34.74
CA PHE A 152 6.23 -2.60 -35.78
C PHE A 152 4.87 -2.49 -36.48
N GLY A 153 4.41 -1.24 -36.70
CA GLY A 153 3.18 -0.93 -37.42
C GLY A 153 1.87 -1.14 -36.65
N ARG A 154 1.92 -1.42 -35.33
CA ARG A 154 0.71 -1.65 -34.49
C ARG A 154 0.95 -1.27 -33.01
N PRO A 155 -0.13 -1.03 -32.23
CA PRO A 155 -0.02 -0.80 -30.79
C PRO A 155 0.71 -1.95 -30.08
N VAL A 156 1.58 -1.66 -29.12
CA VAL A 156 2.31 -2.70 -28.39
C VAL A 156 1.38 -3.59 -27.58
N ALA A 157 0.18 -3.11 -27.22
CA ALA A 157 -0.88 -3.93 -26.60
C ALA A 157 -1.33 -5.11 -27.48
N SER A 158 -1.04 -5.11 -28.79
CA SER A 158 -1.39 -6.24 -29.68
C SER A 158 -0.48 -7.46 -29.51
N PHE A 159 0.69 -7.30 -28.86
CA PHE A 159 1.63 -8.40 -28.67
C PHE A 159 1.24 -9.27 -27.48
N GLN A 160 1.21 -10.59 -27.64
CA GLN A 160 0.83 -11.52 -26.57
C GLN A 160 1.68 -11.37 -25.30
N ALA A 161 3.00 -11.18 -25.46
CA ALA A 161 3.90 -11.00 -24.31
C ALA A 161 3.51 -9.81 -23.42
N ILE A 162 3.03 -8.72 -24.02
CA ILE A 162 2.54 -7.54 -23.29
C ILE A 162 1.21 -7.88 -22.58
N ARG A 163 0.27 -8.50 -23.30
CA ARG A 163 -1.03 -8.88 -22.73
C ARG A 163 -0.87 -9.84 -21.55
N HIS A 164 -0.01 -10.84 -21.67
CA HIS A 164 0.24 -11.81 -20.60
C HIS A 164 0.84 -11.12 -19.36
N ARG A 165 1.80 -10.21 -19.55
CA ARG A 165 2.38 -9.45 -18.45
C ARG A 165 1.34 -8.62 -17.70
N LEU A 166 0.48 -7.91 -18.44
CA LEU A 166 -0.59 -7.10 -17.82
C LEU A 166 -1.63 -7.99 -17.13
N ALA A 167 -1.99 -9.13 -17.72
CA ALA A 167 -2.92 -10.09 -17.12
C ALA A 167 -2.35 -10.73 -15.84
N GLU A 168 -1.10 -11.19 -15.86
CA GLU A 168 -0.41 -11.72 -14.68
C GLU A 168 -0.33 -10.68 -13.56
N THR A 169 -0.10 -9.41 -13.92
CA THR A 169 -0.08 -8.31 -12.95
C THR A 169 -1.47 -8.11 -12.32
N LEU A 170 -2.53 -8.12 -13.13
CA LEU A 170 -3.90 -8.02 -12.64
C LEU A 170 -4.24 -9.17 -11.70
N VAL A 171 -3.93 -10.41 -12.07
CA VAL A 171 -4.17 -11.60 -11.22
C VAL A 171 -3.45 -11.47 -9.88
N ALA A 172 -2.20 -10.98 -9.87
CA ALA A 172 -1.46 -10.77 -8.62
C ALA A 172 -2.13 -9.71 -7.73
N ILE A 173 -2.64 -8.61 -8.31
CA ILE A 173 -3.34 -7.54 -7.59
C ILE A 173 -4.65 -8.07 -7.00
N GLU A 174 -5.48 -8.72 -7.82
CA GLU A 174 -6.78 -9.27 -7.37
C GLU A 174 -6.58 -10.33 -6.27
N GLY A 175 -5.56 -11.19 -6.40
CA GLY A 175 -5.22 -12.18 -5.38
C GLY A 175 -4.79 -11.52 -4.05
N ALA A 176 -4.01 -10.46 -4.11
CA ALA A 176 -3.60 -9.70 -2.92
C ALA A 176 -4.80 -9.01 -2.25
N GLU A 177 -5.69 -8.40 -3.04
CA GLU A 177 -6.91 -7.78 -2.53
C GLU A 177 -7.84 -8.79 -1.86
N ALA A 178 -8.08 -9.93 -2.49
CA ALA A 178 -8.86 -11.03 -1.90
C ALA A 178 -8.25 -11.53 -0.57
N THR A 179 -6.91 -11.57 -0.49
CA THR A 179 -6.21 -11.95 0.74
C THR A 179 -6.38 -10.91 1.86
N LEU A 180 -6.37 -9.61 1.51
CA LEU A 180 -6.62 -8.52 2.47
C LEU A 180 -8.05 -8.55 3.02
N LEU A 181 -9.04 -8.81 2.17
CA LEU A 181 -10.44 -8.97 2.58
C LEU A 181 -10.60 -10.17 3.51
N ALA A 182 -10.06 -11.34 3.13
CA ALA A 182 -10.09 -12.53 3.97
C ALA A 182 -9.37 -12.34 5.32
N ALA A 183 -8.28 -11.56 5.34
CA ALA A 183 -7.57 -11.25 6.58
C ALA A 183 -8.39 -10.38 7.53
N ALA A 184 -9.20 -9.46 7.00
CA ALA A 184 -10.10 -8.64 7.81
C ALA A 184 -11.20 -9.47 8.47
N ASP A 185 -11.72 -10.51 7.79
CA ASP A 185 -12.74 -11.43 8.35
C ASP A 185 -12.16 -12.29 9.49
N VAL A 186 -10.90 -12.73 9.37
CA VAL A 186 -10.21 -13.53 10.40
C VAL A 186 -9.69 -12.68 11.55
N ALA A 187 -9.21 -11.48 11.25
CA ALA A 187 -8.72 -10.45 12.16
C ALA A 187 -7.62 -10.92 13.14
N ASP A 188 -6.71 -11.80 12.69
CA ASP A 188 -5.55 -12.24 13.48
C ASP A 188 -4.21 -11.72 12.89
N ASP A 189 -3.17 -11.70 13.73
CA ASP A 189 -1.83 -11.20 13.35
C ASP A 189 -1.21 -11.97 12.18
N LEU A 190 -1.43 -13.28 12.08
CA LEU A 190 -0.89 -14.10 11.01
C LEU A 190 -1.60 -13.83 9.70
N ALA A 191 -2.92 -13.63 9.73
CA ALA A 191 -3.71 -13.28 8.55
C ALA A 191 -3.26 -11.93 7.95
N PHE A 192 -3.14 -10.88 8.77
CA PHE A 192 -2.65 -9.58 8.32
C PHE A 192 -1.19 -9.61 7.86
N LEU A 193 -0.35 -10.44 8.50
CA LEU A 193 1.03 -10.65 8.07
C LEU A 193 1.10 -11.28 6.67
N LEU A 194 0.31 -12.34 6.43
CA LEU A 194 0.23 -13.01 5.14
C LEU A 194 -0.36 -12.10 4.04
N ALA A 195 -1.41 -11.35 4.37
CA ALA A 195 -2.04 -10.41 3.45
C ALA A 195 -1.07 -9.30 3.01
N LYS A 196 -0.32 -8.72 3.96
CA LYS A 196 0.71 -7.72 3.63
C LYS A 196 1.83 -8.32 2.81
N ALA A 197 2.25 -9.56 3.08
CA ALA A 197 3.26 -10.25 2.27
C ALA A 197 2.77 -10.46 0.82
N ALA A 198 1.51 -10.89 0.63
CA ALA A 198 0.89 -11.04 -0.69
C ALA A 198 0.82 -9.69 -1.43
N ALA A 199 0.39 -8.63 -0.78
CA ALA A 199 0.31 -7.28 -1.36
C ALA A 199 1.71 -6.74 -1.75
N GLY A 200 2.73 -6.96 -0.92
CA GLY A 200 4.12 -6.62 -1.26
C GLY A 200 4.63 -7.39 -2.48
N GLN A 201 4.37 -8.70 -2.54
CA GLN A 201 4.75 -9.52 -3.71
C GLN A 201 4.03 -9.06 -4.99
N ALA A 202 2.73 -8.71 -4.90
CA ALA A 202 1.96 -8.17 -6.03
C ALA A 202 2.54 -6.84 -6.50
N ALA A 203 2.88 -5.93 -5.58
CA ALA A 203 3.46 -4.62 -5.91
C ALA A 203 4.84 -4.74 -6.58
N LEU A 204 5.71 -5.63 -6.09
CA LEU A 204 7.01 -5.89 -6.70
C LEU A 204 6.87 -6.54 -8.10
N THR A 205 5.86 -7.38 -8.28
CA THR A 205 5.52 -7.97 -9.59
C THR A 205 5.00 -6.90 -10.54
N ALA A 206 4.06 -6.05 -10.09
CA ALA A 206 3.54 -4.92 -10.87
C ALA A 206 4.67 -3.96 -11.29
N ALA A 207 5.54 -3.59 -10.37
CA ALA A 207 6.70 -2.72 -10.65
C ALA A 207 7.55 -3.30 -11.80
N ARG A 208 7.97 -4.55 -11.68
CA ARG A 208 8.81 -5.22 -12.69
C ARG A 208 8.12 -5.37 -14.04
N HIS A 209 6.84 -5.80 -14.04
CA HIS A 209 6.10 -6.01 -15.27
C HIS A 209 5.77 -4.70 -15.99
N CYS A 210 5.33 -3.67 -15.25
CA CYS A 210 5.00 -2.38 -15.82
C CYS A 210 6.23 -1.64 -16.35
N GLN A 211 7.38 -1.71 -15.65
CA GLN A 211 8.65 -1.20 -16.17
C GLN A 211 9.02 -1.88 -17.49
N GLN A 212 8.87 -3.20 -17.57
CA GLN A 212 9.16 -3.94 -18.79
C GLN A 212 8.20 -3.58 -19.94
N VAL A 213 6.92 -3.33 -19.66
CA VAL A 213 5.92 -2.90 -20.68
C VAL A 213 6.27 -1.51 -21.24
N LEU A 214 6.73 -0.59 -20.39
CA LEU A 214 7.17 0.74 -20.83
C LEU A 214 8.54 0.72 -21.54
N GLY A 215 9.29 -0.37 -21.42
CA GLY A 215 10.64 -0.47 -21.96
C GLY A 215 11.59 0.56 -21.37
N GLY A 216 12.43 1.21 -22.16
CA GLY A 216 13.40 2.21 -21.68
C GLY A 216 12.78 3.32 -20.84
N LEU A 217 11.60 3.80 -21.22
CA LEU A 217 10.87 4.85 -20.49
C LEU A 217 10.52 4.44 -19.05
N GLY A 218 10.24 3.15 -18.81
CA GLY A 218 9.92 2.62 -17.48
C GLY A 218 11.05 2.69 -16.46
N PHE A 219 12.29 2.96 -16.92
CA PHE A 219 13.49 3.06 -16.07
C PHE A 219 13.98 4.51 -15.91
N THR A 220 13.27 5.48 -16.49
CA THR A 220 13.61 6.90 -16.41
C THR A 220 12.71 7.63 -15.41
N ALA A 221 13.13 8.84 -15.01
CA ALA A 221 12.30 9.73 -14.19
C ALA A 221 11.30 10.57 -15.01
N GLU A 222 11.27 10.40 -16.33
CA GLU A 222 10.40 11.15 -17.24
C GLU A 222 8.94 10.71 -17.19
N HIS A 223 8.69 9.47 -16.74
CA HIS A 223 7.35 8.91 -16.64
C HIS A 223 6.94 8.68 -15.18
N GLU A 224 5.69 8.95 -14.85
CA GLU A 224 5.17 8.86 -13.47
C GLU A 224 5.35 7.47 -12.82
N LEU A 225 5.44 6.42 -13.63
CA LEU A 225 5.66 5.05 -13.15
C LEU A 225 6.81 4.96 -12.13
N HIS A 226 7.90 5.72 -12.34
CA HIS A 226 9.08 5.66 -11.46
C HIS A 226 8.74 6.03 -10.01
N ARG A 227 7.79 6.93 -9.77
CA ARG A 227 7.35 7.33 -8.43
C ARG A 227 6.64 6.19 -7.73
N HIS A 228 5.72 5.53 -8.43
CA HIS A 228 5.00 4.36 -7.89
C HIS A 228 5.94 3.19 -7.63
N VAL A 229 6.92 2.94 -8.51
CA VAL A 229 7.95 1.90 -8.30
C VAL A 229 8.78 2.18 -7.05
N LYS A 230 9.33 3.39 -6.91
CA LYS A 230 10.10 3.76 -5.70
C LYS A 230 9.25 3.63 -4.43
N ARG A 231 8.01 4.12 -4.47
CA ARG A 231 7.09 4.06 -3.35
C ARG A 231 6.76 2.62 -2.95
N SER A 232 6.49 1.74 -3.92
CA SER A 232 6.21 0.33 -3.62
C SER A 232 7.37 -0.37 -2.92
N LEU A 233 8.63 -0.04 -3.27
CA LEU A 233 9.81 -0.58 -2.58
C LEU A 233 9.91 -0.13 -1.13
N VAL A 234 9.59 1.14 -0.85
CA VAL A 234 9.60 1.69 0.52
C VAL A 234 8.45 1.09 1.34
N LEU A 235 7.23 1.07 0.80
CA LEU A 235 6.06 0.53 1.47
C LEU A 235 6.19 -0.97 1.73
N ASP A 236 6.81 -1.73 0.80
CA ASP A 236 7.12 -3.14 1.05
C ASP A 236 8.06 -3.31 2.24
N GLY A 237 9.06 -2.43 2.40
CA GLY A 237 9.99 -2.46 3.53
C GLY A 237 9.36 -2.13 4.88
N MET A 238 8.29 -1.35 4.93
CA MET A 238 7.65 -0.94 6.18
C MET A 238 6.92 -2.11 6.84
N LEU A 239 7.05 -2.24 8.16
CA LEU A 239 6.47 -3.29 9.00
C LEU A 239 6.83 -4.72 8.57
N GLY A 240 7.98 -4.87 7.89
CA GLY A 240 8.52 -6.12 7.33
C GLY A 240 8.26 -6.27 5.84
N SER A 241 9.29 -6.63 5.07
CA SER A 241 9.17 -6.90 3.63
C SER A 241 8.38 -8.18 3.35
N ALA A 242 7.83 -8.30 2.14
CA ALA A 242 7.12 -9.51 1.69
C ALA A 242 7.93 -10.79 1.95
N ARG A 243 9.25 -10.73 1.70
CA ARG A 243 10.16 -11.87 1.92
C ARG A 243 10.30 -12.22 3.41
N GLU A 244 10.48 -11.21 4.27
CA GLU A 244 10.62 -11.40 5.72
C GLU A 244 9.32 -11.95 6.31
N LEU A 245 8.19 -11.34 5.97
CA LEU A 245 6.88 -11.75 6.46
C LEU A 245 6.52 -13.17 6.03
N THR A 246 6.82 -13.57 4.79
CA THR A 246 6.62 -14.95 4.32
C THR A 246 7.46 -15.95 5.15
N ARG A 247 8.71 -15.61 5.45
CA ARG A 247 9.58 -16.44 6.30
C ARG A 247 9.04 -16.54 7.71
N ASP A 248 8.58 -15.44 8.30
CA ASP A 248 8.07 -15.35 9.66
C ASP A 248 6.74 -16.11 9.79
N ALA A 249 5.86 -16.04 8.77
CA ALA A 249 4.66 -16.87 8.68
C ALA A 249 5.02 -18.36 8.67
N GLY A 250 5.98 -18.77 7.85
CA GLY A 250 6.46 -20.14 7.79
C GLY A 250 7.04 -20.64 9.13
N ALA A 251 7.78 -19.78 9.84
CA ALA A 251 8.29 -20.08 11.17
C ALA A 251 7.16 -20.25 12.19
N THR A 252 6.16 -19.38 12.16
CA THR A 252 4.97 -19.43 13.02
C THR A 252 4.17 -20.72 12.81
N LEU A 253 3.88 -21.08 11.55
CA LEU A 253 3.13 -22.30 11.21
C LEU A 253 3.88 -23.55 11.63
N ARG A 254 5.19 -23.58 11.43
CA ARG A 254 6.05 -24.70 11.87
C ARG A 254 6.06 -24.86 13.39
N ALA A 255 6.12 -23.75 14.15
CA ALA A 255 6.06 -23.78 15.60
C ALA A 255 4.69 -24.26 16.12
N LYS A 256 3.61 -23.79 15.51
CA LYS A 256 2.23 -24.21 15.82
C LYS A 256 1.92 -25.66 15.39
N ARG A 257 2.70 -26.23 14.47
CA ARG A 257 2.47 -27.54 13.83
C ARG A 257 1.07 -27.69 13.22
N CYS A 258 0.44 -26.58 12.88
CA CYS A 258 -0.91 -26.51 12.33
C CYS A 258 -1.00 -25.31 11.39
N ALA A 259 -1.58 -25.51 10.22
CA ALA A 259 -2.01 -24.41 9.35
C ALA A 259 -3.47 -24.08 9.69
N PRO A 260 -3.77 -22.85 10.12
CA PRO A 260 -5.16 -22.45 10.34
C PRO A 260 -5.92 -22.51 9.02
N ARG A 261 -7.19 -22.88 9.09
CA ARG A 261 -8.08 -22.75 7.92
C ARG A 261 -8.34 -21.27 7.70
N LEU A 262 -7.99 -20.77 6.51
CA LEU A 262 -8.24 -19.37 6.13
C LEU A 262 -9.69 -19.14 5.67
N THR A 263 -10.43 -20.21 5.38
CA THR A 263 -11.85 -20.16 4.97
C THR A 263 -12.60 -21.33 5.59
N ASN A 264 -13.80 -21.09 6.06
CA ASN A 264 -14.76 -22.14 6.34
C ASN A 264 -15.44 -22.50 5.01
N LEU A 265 -14.91 -23.51 4.33
CA LEU A 265 -15.59 -24.13 3.18
C LEU A 265 -16.65 -25.10 3.67
#